data_3a73e59e320ee368c4b1d77163714179
#
_entry.id   3a73e59e320ee368c4b1d77163714179
#
_cell.length_a   1.000
_cell.length_b   1.000
_cell.length_c   1.000
_cell.angle_alpha   90.00
_cell.angle_beta   90.00
_cell.angle_gamma   90.00
#
_symmetry.space_group_name_H-M   'P 1'
#
loop_
_entity.id
_entity.type
_entity.pdbx_description
1 polymer ?
#
loop_
_entity_poly.entity_id
_entity_poly.type
_entity_poly.pdbx_seq_one_letter_code
_entity_poly.pdbx_strand_id
1 'polypeptide(L)'
;MNPLQPHIARAHKALTRELFVLERTGEFDRAFSALRGIWEDTTETPLVDGLDRRTSAEMFLRCGALIGFLGHIRQIPTSQERSKNLLTRARSIFLEIYDNEKIAECENYLALAYWRTGEINEAESWVDESFSHELLESSDTRLYSHVIRNVVRFSQKRFVEIQSSFKELEKTFLQFGDDFLIGNFYMNFGIASRNLGDTAGALLSLETARNHFVRSGNKIQVAMAENNLSHLYKHQRRFRDAHDAIDRASELFREIGDRTREGYSYDTKAAIYFDEKRFDAALETVNRAISILGTSENFGYLTDTITTKAKIQLHLQGFSTATLTLLEAVDLAKVRIGEEAAHRLVCEFEQALEDRNAADNAPPERTGVASGDLQLVLPPSISHYKDYQGVWITNSDLESHGLSRGSLAVVVPTSVKRGDLVAVMEIENESVSCGFYDTDFGIVCLEAGGAEPQLFDKTAVKVLGKIVGVCRAEKVSGGTVEVEPIDL
;
A
#
# COMPACT_ATOMS: atom_id res chain seq x y z
N MET A 1 -26.72 29.36 44.20
CA MET A 1 -26.36 29.05 42.78
C MET A 1 -25.59 30.23 42.23
N ASN A 2 -24.40 29.99 41.70
CA ASN A 2 -23.58 31.07 41.11
C ASN A 2 -24.28 31.59 39.83
N PRO A 3 -24.62 32.89 39.73
CA PRO A 3 -25.34 33.44 38.55
C PRO A 3 -24.55 33.27 37.22
N LEU A 4 -23.26 32.93 37.26
CA LEU A 4 -22.42 32.68 36.08
C LEU A 4 -22.60 31.27 35.49
N GLN A 5 -23.07 30.28 36.25
CA GLN A 5 -23.25 28.90 35.77
C GLN A 5 -24.15 28.77 34.52
N PRO A 6 -25.30 29.46 34.38
CA PRO A 6 -26.12 29.35 33.18
C PRO A 6 -25.46 29.92 31.92
N HIS A 7 -24.62 30.96 32.06
CA HIS A 7 -23.86 31.52 30.93
C HIS A 7 -22.74 30.62 30.46
N ILE A 8 -22.03 29.99 31.40
CA ILE A 8 -20.96 28.99 31.11
C ILE A 8 -21.56 27.80 30.39
N ALA A 9 -22.67 27.24 30.89
CA ALA A 9 -23.34 26.09 30.26
C ALA A 9 -23.84 26.41 28.82
N ARG A 10 -24.37 27.63 28.60
CA ARG A 10 -24.77 28.08 27.26
C ARG A 10 -23.57 28.19 26.29
N ALA A 11 -22.45 28.73 26.75
CA ALA A 11 -21.23 28.85 25.95
C ALA A 11 -20.72 27.47 25.55
N HIS A 12 -20.64 26.52 26.46
CA HIS A 12 -20.20 25.16 26.18
C HIS A 12 -21.14 24.41 25.21
N LYS A 13 -22.48 24.60 25.36
CA LYS A 13 -23.45 24.01 24.42
C LYS A 13 -23.37 24.63 23.03
N ALA A 14 -23.03 25.91 22.89
CA ALA A 14 -22.75 26.52 21.61
C ALA A 14 -21.47 25.96 21.00
N LEU A 15 -20.42 25.83 21.82
CA LEU A 15 -19.13 25.26 21.40
C LEU A 15 -19.27 23.81 20.91
N THR A 16 -19.99 22.93 21.62
CA THR A 16 -20.16 21.52 21.17
C THR A 16 -20.88 21.43 19.82
N ARG A 17 -21.80 22.36 19.52
CA ARG A 17 -22.45 22.47 18.20
C ARG A 17 -21.46 22.94 17.12
N GLU A 18 -20.67 23.97 17.45
CA GLU A 18 -19.62 24.46 16.55
C GLU A 18 -18.60 23.34 16.22
N LEU A 19 -18.14 22.59 17.23
CA LEU A 19 -17.22 21.46 17.06
C LEU A 19 -17.82 20.39 16.14
N PHE A 20 -19.11 20.07 16.27
CA PHE A 20 -19.78 19.14 15.37
C PHE A 20 -19.79 19.63 13.92
N VAL A 21 -20.04 20.92 13.69
CA VAL A 21 -20.00 21.50 12.34
C VAL A 21 -18.57 21.43 11.76
N LEU A 22 -17.57 21.84 12.56
CA LEU A 22 -16.17 21.82 12.14
C LEU A 22 -15.67 20.39 11.85
N GLU A 23 -16.18 19.41 12.58
CA GLU A 23 -15.92 17.98 12.29
C GLU A 23 -16.49 17.56 10.93
N ARG A 24 -17.74 17.92 10.63
CA ARG A 24 -18.42 17.61 9.36
C ARG A 24 -17.77 18.30 8.15
N THR A 25 -17.19 19.48 8.36
CA THR A 25 -16.43 20.20 7.32
C THR A 25 -14.95 19.80 7.27
N GLY A 26 -14.47 18.95 8.19
CA GLY A 26 -13.06 18.50 8.25
C GLY A 26 -12.09 19.58 8.74
N GLU A 27 -12.60 20.63 9.41
CA GLU A 27 -11.79 21.76 9.90
C GLU A 27 -11.23 21.48 11.30
N PHE A 28 -10.51 20.37 11.46
CA PHE A 28 -10.08 19.84 12.76
C PHE A 28 -9.12 20.78 13.51
N ASP A 29 -8.28 21.55 12.81
CA ASP A 29 -7.38 22.53 13.45
C ASP A 29 -8.14 23.69 14.07
N ARG A 30 -9.20 24.15 13.39
CA ARG A 30 -10.13 25.14 13.94
C ARG A 30 -10.89 24.60 15.14
N ALA A 31 -11.34 23.35 15.04
CA ALA A 31 -12.01 22.66 16.15
C ALA A 31 -11.09 22.56 17.38
N PHE A 32 -9.83 22.18 17.20
CA PHE A 32 -8.86 22.13 18.29
C PHE A 32 -8.56 23.54 18.86
N SER A 33 -8.43 24.53 17.98
CA SER A 33 -8.21 25.92 18.40
C SER A 33 -9.39 26.51 19.19
N ALA A 34 -10.62 26.09 18.87
CA ALA A 34 -11.83 26.51 19.59
C ALA A 34 -11.90 25.93 21.01
N LEU A 35 -11.16 24.87 21.30
CA LEU A 35 -11.09 24.23 22.62
C LEU A 35 -10.06 24.87 23.57
N ARG A 36 -9.35 25.92 23.15
CA ARG A 36 -8.37 26.61 24.03
C ARG A 36 -9.03 27.05 25.34
N GLY A 37 -8.33 26.82 26.46
CA GLY A 37 -8.84 27.05 27.80
C GLY A 37 -9.70 25.92 28.39
N ILE A 38 -10.12 24.94 27.53
CA ILE A 38 -10.85 23.76 27.97
C ILE A 38 -9.95 22.48 27.76
N TRP A 39 -9.22 22.48 26.67
CA TRP A 39 -8.35 21.37 26.30
C TRP A 39 -7.13 21.89 25.51
N GLU A 40 -6.04 22.12 26.22
CA GLU A 40 -4.81 22.70 25.65
C GLU A 40 -3.88 21.61 25.11
N ASP A 41 -3.88 20.45 25.75
CA ASP A 41 -3.03 19.31 25.40
C ASP A 41 -3.88 18.05 25.18
N THR A 42 -3.73 17.46 24.02
CA THR A 42 -4.41 16.21 23.66
C THR A 42 -4.00 15.01 24.53
N THR A 43 -2.93 15.14 25.32
CA THR A 43 -2.50 14.11 26.30
C THR A 43 -3.29 14.16 27.59
N GLU A 44 -3.97 15.26 27.87
CA GLU A 44 -4.77 15.49 29.07
C GLU A 44 -6.25 15.21 28.83
N THR A 45 -7.02 15.17 29.91
CA THR A 45 -8.49 15.10 29.85
C THR A 45 -9.05 16.51 29.72
N PRO A 46 -10.08 16.74 28.87
CA PRO A 46 -10.74 18.05 28.79
C PRO A 46 -11.30 18.49 30.14
N LEU A 47 -11.17 19.78 30.44
CA LEU A 47 -11.71 20.38 31.68
C LEU A 47 -13.23 20.47 31.57
N VAL A 48 -13.93 19.68 32.36
CA VAL A 48 -15.41 19.64 32.43
C VAL A 48 -15.97 19.98 33.80
N ASP A 49 -15.10 20.41 34.71
CA ASP A 49 -15.48 20.73 36.08
C ASP A 49 -16.52 21.86 36.13
N GLY A 50 -17.60 21.66 36.88
CA GLY A 50 -18.69 22.60 37.00
C GLY A 50 -19.72 22.58 35.86
N LEU A 51 -19.54 21.72 34.83
CA LEU A 51 -20.54 21.48 33.79
C LEU A 51 -21.60 20.48 34.29
N ASP A 52 -22.81 20.56 33.75
CA ASP A 52 -23.81 19.49 33.94
C ASP A 52 -23.40 18.22 33.21
N ARG A 53 -23.98 17.09 33.64
CA ARG A 53 -23.60 15.76 33.14
C ARG A 53 -23.71 15.64 31.63
N ARG A 54 -24.76 16.16 31.02
CA ARG A 54 -24.99 16.10 29.57
C ARG A 54 -23.94 16.90 28.83
N THR A 55 -23.66 18.15 29.25
CA THR A 55 -22.66 19.01 28.63
C THR A 55 -21.26 18.41 28.77
N SER A 56 -20.94 17.81 29.93
CA SER A 56 -19.67 17.11 30.13
C SER A 56 -19.50 15.92 29.16
N ALA A 57 -20.55 15.12 28.99
CA ALA A 57 -20.54 13.99 28.04
C ALA A 57 -20.38 14.44 26.59
N GLU A 58 -21.10 15.51 26.19
CA GLU A 58 -20.95 16.11 24.86
C GLU A 58 -19.50 16.58 24.63
N MET A 59 -18.86 17.19 25.63
CA MET A 59 -17.47 17.62 25.52
C MET A 59 -16.52 16.43 25.34
N PHE A 60 -16.66 15.36 26.12
CA PHE A 60 -15.88 14.15 25.95
C PHE A 60 -16.10 13.52 24.58
N LEU A 61 -17.32 13.48 24.08
CA LEU A 61 -17.66 12.98 22.75
C LEU A 61 -16.94 13.78 21.65
N ARG A 62 -17.06 15.13 21.67
CA ARG A 62 -16.41 15.99 20.65
C ARG A 62 -14.88 15.90 20.71
N CYS A 63 -14.27 15.94 21.91
CA CYS A 63 -12.83 15.79 22.07
C CYS A 63 -12.36 14.39 21.65
N GLY A 64 -13.12 13.35 21.98
CA GLY A 64 -12.83 11.97 21.57
C GLY A 64 -12.86 11.78 20.05
N ALA A 65 -13.89 12.31 19.38
CA ALA A 65 -13.96 12.31 17.92
C ALA A 65 -12.79 13.09 17.31
N LEU A 66 -12.55 14.30 17.80
CA LEU A 66 -11.50 15.18 17.28
C LEU A 66 -10.11 14.58 17.37
N ILE A 67 -9.71 14.02 18.55
CA ILE A 67 -8.38 13.38 18.68
C ILE A 67 -8.25 12.12 17.81
N GLY A 68 -9.33 11.38 17.61
CA GLY A 68 -9.37 10.26 16.69
C GLY A 68 -9.07 10.66 15.24
N PHE A 69 -9.62 11.78 14.77
CA PHE A 69 -9.38 12.31 13.42
C PHE A 69 -8.01 12.98 13.30
N LEU A 70 -7.67 13.93 14.17
CA LEU A 70 -6.36 14.61 14.18
C LEU A 70 -5.21 13.62 14.32
N GLY A 71 -5.35 12.67 15.24
CA GLY A 71 -4.32 11.67 15.48
C GLY A 71 -4.09 10.77 14.28
N HIS A 72 -5.13 10.44 13.53
CA HIS A 72 -5.00 9.68 12.29
C HIS A 72 -4.33 10.50 11.17
N ILE A 73 -4.71 11.77 11.02
CA ILE A 73 -4.13 12.66 9.99
C ILE A 73 -2.68 13.01 10.29
N ARG A 74 -2.37 13.32 11.56
CA ARG A 74 -1.04 13.77 12.01
C ARG A 74 -0.16 12.66 12.55
N GLN A 75 -0.63 11.41 12.52
CA GLN A 75 0.06 10.24 13.07
C GLN A 75 0.50 10.45 14.53
N ILE A 76 -0.42 10.98 15.37
CA ILE A 76 -0.14 11.20 16.79
C ILE A 76 -0.18 9.86 17.52
N PRO A 77 0.94 9.41 18.16
CA PRO A 77 0.97 8.15 18.88
C PRO A 77 -0.11 8.08 19.96
N THR A 78 -0.68 6.91 20.18
CA THR A 78 -1.72 6.63 21.19
C THR A 78 -3.03 7.44 21.04
N SER A 79 -3.18 8.25 19.98
CA SER A 79 -4.37 9.09 19.78
C SER A 79 -5.68 8.27 19.69
N GLN A 80 -5.65 7.10 19.08
CA GLN A 80 -6.83 6.25 18.97
C GLN A 80 -7.22 5.66 20.35
N GLU A 81 -6.26 5.30 21.19
CA GLU A 81 -6.54 4.86 22.57
C GLU A 81 -7.15 5.98 23.41
N ARG A 82 -6.66 7.20 23.27
CA ARG A 82 -7.24 8.37 23.93
C ARG A 82 -8.65 8.66 23.43
N SER A 83 -8.86 8.54 22.11
CA SER A 83 -10.19 8.64 21.50
C SER A 83 -11.15 7.62 22.12
N LYS A 84 -10.77 6.33 22.15
CA LYS A 84 -11.55 5.24 22.77
C LYS A 84 -11.90 5.57 24.24
N ASN A 85 -10.93 6.04 25.01
CA ASN A 85 -11.14 6.40 26.43
C ASN A 85 -12.15 7.54 26.63
N LEU A 86 -12.03 8.64 25.87
CA LEU A 86 -12.96 9.78 25.96
C LEU A 86 -14.35 9.40 25.50
N LEU A 87 -14.46 8.65 24.40
CA LEU A 87 -15.74 8.17 23.85
C LEU A 87 -16.45 7.20 24.80
N THR A 88 -15.71 6.28 25.42
CA THR A 88 -16.27 5.36 26.43
C THR A 88 -16.79 6.13 27.64
N ARG A 89 -16.06 7.15 28.09
CA ARG A 89 -16.51 8.01 29.19
C ARG A 89 -17.76 8.80 28.83
N ALA A 90 -17.83 9.36 27.62
CA ALA A 90 -19.02 10.03 27.11
C ALA A 90 -20.23 9.06 27.09
N ARG A 91 -20.03 7.88 26.48
CA ARG A 91 -21.05 6.83 26.40
C ARG A 91 -21.61 6.43 27.79
N SER A 92 -20.72 6.24 28.76
CA SER A 92 -21.15 5.86 30.13
C SER A 92 -22.09 6.91 30.73
N ILE A 93 -21.81 8.19 30.54
CA ILE A 93 -22.67 9.27 31.05
C ILE A 93 -23.98 9.31 30.26
N PHE A 94 -23.97 9.14 28.93
CA PHE A 94 -25.19 9.12 28.12
C PHE A 94 -26.09 7.92 28.46
N LEU A 95 -25.52 6.76 28.81
CA LEU A 95 -26.28 5.61 29.33
C LEU A 95 -27.03 5.95 30.62
N GLU A 96 -26.40 6.66 31.56
CA GLU A 96 -27.03 7.07 32.81
C GLU A 96 -28.17 8.07 32.63
N ILE A 97 -28.16 8.87 31.55
CA ILE A 97 -29.22 9.84 31.23
C ILE A 97 -30.16 9.39 30.12
N TYR A 98 -30.03 8.14 29.67
CA TYR A 98 -30.87 7.49 28.67
C TYR A 98 -30.96 8.24 27.32
N ASP A 99 -29.84 8.78 26.83
CA ASP A 99 -29.77 9.47 25.54
C ASP A 99 -29.29 8.49 24.43
N ASN A 100 -30.23 7.71 23.90
CA ASN A 100 -29.95 6.67 22.90
C ASN A 100 -29.25 7.21 21.65
N GLU A 101 -29.58 8.42 21.21
CA GLU A 101 -28.95 9.01 20.03
C GLU A 101 -27.47 9.29 20.28
N LYS A 102 -27.12 9.84 21.44
CA LYS A 102 -25.75 10.14 21.81
C LYS A 102 -24.94 8.90 22.18
N ILE A 103 -25.58 7.87 22.69
CA ILE A 103 -24.97 6.55 22.92
C ILE A 103 -24.51 5.98 21.57
N ALA A 104 -25.42 5.89 20.58
CA ALA A 104 -25.10 5.38 19.25
C ALA A 104 -24.06 6.24 18.53
N GLU A 105 -24.07 7.57 18.73
CA GLU A 105 -23.03 8.45 18.18
C GLU A 105 -21.65 8.13 18.77
N CYS A 106 -21.53 7.89 20.08
CA CYS A 106 -20.28 7.45 20.71
C CYS A 106 -19.80 6.11 20.12
N GLU A 107 -20.71 5.16 19.92
CA GLU A 107 -20.41 3.83 19.40
C GLU A 107 -19.94 3.86 17.95
N ASN A 108 -20.49 4.77 17.13
CA ASN A 108 -20.00 5.01 15.77
C ASN A 108 -18.54 5.52 15.76
N TYR A 109 -18.16 6.42 16.66
CA TYR A 109 -16.78 6.89 16.76
C TYR A 109 -15.85 5.86 17.39
N LEU A 110 -16.35 5.04 18.33
CA LEU A 110 -15.60 3.89 18.84
C LEU A 110 -15.29 2.90 17.71
N ALA A 111 -16.29 2.57 16.89
CA ALA A 111 -16.10 1.73 15.72
C ALA A 111 -15.01 2.27 14.77
N LEU A 112 -15.01 3.58 14.51
CA LEU A 112 -13.96 4.22 13.70
C LEU A 112 -12.59 4.15 14.37
N ALA A 113 -12.49 4.32 15.69
CA ALA A 113 -11.23 4.25 16.40
C ALA A 113 -10.64 2.83 16.36
N TYR A 114 -11.46 1.80 16.57
CA TYR A 114 -11.06 0.39 16.42
C TYR A 114 -10.72 0.03 14.97
N TRP A 115 -11.48 0.50 14.00
CA TRP A 115 -11.18 0.32 12.59
C TRP A 115 -9.80 0.91 12.22
N ARG A 116 -9.47 2.10 12.71
CA ARG A 116 -8.17 2.77 12.46
C ARG A 116 -6.98 2.05 13.07
N THR A 117 -7.20 1.27 14.14
CA THR A 117 -6.17 0.43 14.75
C THR A 117 -6.10 -0.98 14.14
N GLY A 118 -6.96 -1.28 13.15
CA GLY A 118 -7.01 -2.59 12.48
C GLY A 118 -7.81 -3.66 13.22
N GLU A 119 -8.44 -3.31 14.33
CA GLU A 119 -9.29 -4.20 15.15
C GLU A 119 -10.70 -4.28 14.54
N ILE A 120 -10.81 -4.96 13.38
CA ILE A 120 -12.02 -4.93 12.54
C ILE A 120 -13.22 -5.62 13.20
N ASN A 121 -13.00 -6.69 13.95
CA ASN A 121 -14.08 -7.41 14.65
C ASN A 121 -14.68 -6.55 15.77
N GLU A 122 -13.85 -5.85 16.52
CA GLU A 122 -14.28 -4.90 17.54
C GLU A 122 -15.02 -3.71 16.92
N ALA A 123 -14.52 -3.21 15.77
CA ALA A 123 -15.21 -2.17 15.02
C ALA A 123 -16.62 -2.61 14.58
N GLU A 124 -16.77 -3.85 14.07
CA GLU A 124 -18.07 -4.43 13.71
C GLU A 124 -19.00 -4.51 14.92
N SER A 125 -18.51 -5.02 16.05
CA SER A 125 -19.27 -5.11 17.29
C SER A 125 -19.82 -3.76 17.75
N TRP A 126 -19.01 -2.70 17.69
CA TRP A 126 -19.47 -1.36 18.04
C TRP A 126 -20.49 -0.79 17.05
N VAL A 127 -20.36 -1.09 15.78
CA VAL A 127 -21.38 -0.72 14.78
C VAL A 127 -22.70 -1.44 15.08
N ASP A 128 -22.68 -2.75 15.36
CA ASP A 128 -23.88 -3.51 15.67
C ASP A 128 -24.56 -3.01 16.96
N GLU A 129 -23.76 -2.62 17.97
CA GLU A 129 -24.29 -1.99 19.18
C GLU A 129 -25.01 -0.68 18.85
N SER A 130 -24.47 0.18 17.96
CA SER A 130 -25.12 1.42 17.53
C SER A 130 -26.47 1.22 16.86
N PHE A 131 -26.71 0.04 16.27
CA PHE A 131 -27.99 -0.34 15.67
C PHE A 131 -28.98 -0.94 16.67
N SER A 132 -28.53 -1.37 17.86
CA SER A 132 -29.39 -1.93 18.90
C SER A 132 -30.33 -0.89 19.53
N HIS A 133 -30.01 0.40 19.41
CA HIS A 133 -30.79 1.48 19.98
C HIS A 133 -32.00 1.85 19.12
N GLU A 134 -33.10 2.19 19.75
CA GLU A 134 -34.32 2.68 19.06
C GLU A 134 -34.11 4.12 18.56
N LEU A 135 -33.75 4.26 17.29
CA LEU A 135 -33.60 5.53 16.59
C LEU A 135 -34.47 5.56 15.33
N LEU A 136 -34.86 6.76 14.91
CA LEU A 136 -35.48 6.93 13.60
C LEU A 136 -34.49 6.54 12.49
N GLU A 137 -34.93 5.75 11.52
CA GLU A 137 -34.08 5.33 10.38
C GLU A 137 -33.55 6.52 9.56
N SER A 138 -34.24 7.64 9.59
CA SER A 138 -33.83 8.89 8.96
C SER A 138 -33.13 9.87 9.92
N SER A 139 -32.72 9.47 11.11
CA SER A 139 -31.92 10.35 11.98
C SER A 139 -30.46 10.46 11.50
N ASP A 140 -29.82 11.58 11.78
CA ASP A 140 -28.39 11.83 11.43
C ASP A 140 -27.50 10.68 11.93
N THR A 141 -27.65 10.33 13.20
CA THR A 141 -26.84 9.28 13.84
C THR A 141 -27.08 7.91 13.21
N ARG A 142 -28.33 7.53 12.87
CA ARG A 142 -28.63 6.26 12.19
C ARG A 142 -28.03 6.23 10.81
N LEU A 143 -28.16 7.28 10.01
CA LEU A 143 -27.55 7.36 8.68
C LEU A 143 -26.03 7.30 8.76
N TYR A 144 -25.42 7.93 9.77
CA TYR A 144 -23.99 7.82 9.99
C TYR A 144 -23.57 6.39 10.40
N SER A 145 -24.38 5.67 11.21
CA SER A 145 -24.14 4.26 11.51
C SER A 145 -24.08 3.39 10.25
N HIS A 146 -24.97 3.63 9.27
CA HIS A 146 -24.90 2.95 7.97
C HIS A 146 -23.60 3.28 7.20
N VAL A 147 -23.15 4.53 7.21
CA VAL A 147 -21.87 4.92 6.60
C VAL A 147 -20.71 4.15 7.24
N ILE A 148 -20.64 4.10 8.57
CA ILE A 148 -19.57 3.41 9.29
C ILE A 148 -19.64 1.89 9.10
N ARG A 149 -20.82 1.31 9.09
CA ARG A 149 -21.02 -0.13 8.76
C ARG A 149 -20.41 -0.46 7.39
N ASN A 150 -20.59 0.41 6.41
CA ASN A 150 -20.04 0.18 5.07
C ASN A 150 -18.51 0.36 5.05
N VAL A 151 -17.93 1.22 5.90
CA VAL A 151 -16.46 1.31 6.07
C VAL A 151 -15.90 0.00 6.63
N VAL A 152 -16.54 -0.59 7.63
CA VAL A 152 -16.14 -1.90 8.21
C VAL A 152 -16.29 -3.02 7.17
N ARG A 153 -17.45 -3.09 6.49
CA ARG A 153 -17.71 -4.08 5.41
C ARG A 153 -16.69 -4.00 4.28
N PHE A 154 -16.21 -2.78 3.95
CA PHE A 154 -15.17 -2.60 2.96
C PHE A 154 -13.86 -3.32 3.38
N SER A 155 -13.42 -3.15 4.62
CA SER A 155 -12.24 -3.84 5.15
C SER A 155 -12.39 -5.36 5.19
N GLN A 156 -13.63 -5.84 5.34
CA GLN A 156 -13.98 -7.27 5.26
C GLN A 156 -14.21 -7.77 3.82
N LYS A 157 -14.04 -6.91 2.79
CA LYS A 157 -14.32 -7.20 1.38
C LYS A 157 -15.78 -7.60 1.08
N ARG A 158 -16.73 -7.21 1.93
CA ARG A 158 -18.17 -7.51 1.81
C ARG A 158 -18.87 -6.53 0.87
N PHE A 159 -18.38 -6.39 -0.36
CA PHE A 159 -18.82 -5.36 -1.32
C PHE A 159 -20.26 -5.52 -1.77
N VAL A 160 -20.76 -6.76 -1.89
CA VAL A 160 -22.15 -7.04 -2.27
C VAL A 160 -23.13 -6.48 -1.25
N GLU A 161 -22.80 -6.55 0.04
CA GLU A 161 -23.64 -6.01 1.10
C GLU A 161 -23.67 -4.48 1.09
N ILE A 162 -22.58 -3.83 0.70
CA ILE A 162 -22.55 -2.38 0.49
C ILE A 162 -23.49 -2.00 -0.66
N GLN A 163 -23.49 -2.75 -1.77
CA GLN A 163 -24.43 -2.53 -2.88
C GLN A 163 -25.89 -2.72 -2.47
N SER A 164 -26.19 -3.74 -1.67
CA SER A 164 -27.56 -3.99 -1.19
C SER A 164 -28.03 -2.84 -0.29
N SER A 165 -27.19 -2.43 0.67
CA SER A 165 -27.44 -1.29 1.55
C SER A 165 -27.68 0.01 0.74
N PHE A 166 -26.95 0.23 -0.35
CA PHE A 166 -27.13 1.39 -1.21
C PHE A 166 -28.54 1.41 -1.82
N LYS A 167 -28.98 0.31 -2.43
CA LYS A 167 -30.29 0.21 -3.08
C LYS A 167 -31.45 0.47 -2.10
N GLU A 168 -31.30 0.04 -0.86
CA GLU A 168 -32.31 0.19 0.18
C GLU A 168 -32.41 1.59 0.75
N LEU A 169 -31.26 2.28 0.89
CA LEU A 169 -31.15 3.49 1.69
C LEU A 169 -30.95 4.78 0.88
N GLU A 170 -30.65 4.70 -0.41
CA GLU A 170 -30.35 5.87 -1.24
C GLU A 170 -31.44 6.95 -1.12
N LYS A 171 -32.71 6.56 -1.22
CA LYS A 171 -33.82 7.50 -1.10
C LYS A 171 -33.85 8.18 0.28
N THR A 172 -33.55 7.44 1.35
CA THR A 172 -33.55 7.97 2.72
C THR A 172 -32.44 9.01 2.90
N PHE A 173 -31.22 8.72 2.41
CA PHE A 173 -30.11 9.66 2.44
C PHE A 173 -30.41 10.94 1.64
N LEU A 174 -30.96 10.81 0.42
CA LEU A 174 -31.31 11.95 -0.42
C LEU A 174 -32.42 12.81 0.20
N GLN A 175 -33.41 12.20 0.85
CA GLN A 175 -34.48 12.91 1.54
C GLN A 175 -34.00 13.63 2.80
N PHE A 176 -33.02 13.08 3.51
CA PHE A 176 -32.41 13.73 4.67
C PHE A 176 -31.63 14.98 4.26
N GLY A 177 -30.94 14.94 3.11
CA GLY A 177 -30.38 16.12 2.45
C GLY A 177 -29.05 16.61 3.01
N ASP A 178 -28.39 15.89 3.91
CA ASP A 178 -27.05 16.26 4.42
C ASP A 178 -25.96 15.87 3.42
N ASP A 179 -25.26 16.86 2.88
CA ASP A 179 -24.24 16.67 1.85
C ASP A 179 -23.05 15.84 2.31
N PHE A 180 -22.65 15.89 3.57
CA PHE A 180 -21.56 15.07 4.10
C PHE A 180 -21.96 13.60 4.17
N LEU A 181 -23.17 13.30 4.65
CA LEU A 181 -23.68 11.93 4.74
C LEU A 181 -23.89 11.32 3.36
N ILE A 182 -24.53 12.07 2.45
CA ILE A 182 -24.76 11.63 1.07
C ILE A 182 -23.41 11.36 0.37
N GLY A 183 -22.45 12.28 0.51
CA GLY A 183 -21.12 12.11 -0.06
C GLY A 183 -20.43 10.82 0.40
N ASN A 184 -20.44 10.54 1.72
CA ASN A 184 -19.87 9.30 2.26
C ASN A 184 -20.60 8.05 1.78
N PHE A 185 -21.92 8.11 1.68
CA PHE A 185 -22.74 7.00 1.21
C PHE A 185 -22.42 6.63 -0.23
N TYR A 186 -22.36 7.63 -1.14
CA TYR A 186 -21.96 7.43 -2.53
C TYR A 186 -20.48 7.05 -2.69
N MET A 187 -19.59 7.56 -1.83
CA MET A 187 -18.18 7.17 -1.81
C MET A 187 -18.04 5.66 -1.54
N ASN A 188 -18.67 5.17 -0.48
CA ASN A 188 -18.63 3.75 -0.11
C ASN A 188 -19.19 2.86 -1.23
N PHE A 189 -20.30 3.26 -1.84
CA PHE A 189 -20.88 2.53 -2.96
C PHE A 189 -19.96 2.55 -4.21
N GLY A 190 -19.39 3.71 -4.55
CA GLY A 190 -18.48 3.85 -5.68
C GLY A 190 -17.23 2.97 -5.54
N ILE A 191 -16.65 2.90 -4.34
CA ILE A 191 -15.50 2.03 -4.07
C ILE A 191 -15.92 0.55 -4.14
N ALA A 192 -17.09 0.17 -3.62
CA ALA A 192 -17.60 -1.20 -3.71
C ALA A 192 -17.86 -1.59 -5.17
N SER A 193 -18.51 -0.72 -5.96
CA SER A 193 -18.76 -0.93 -7.39
C SER A 193 -17.49 -1.16 -8.19
N ARG A 194 -16.44 -0.37 -7.91
CA ARG A 194 -15.12 -0.59 -8.51
C ARG A 194 -14.57 -1.98 -8.21
N ASN A 195 -14.64 -2.42 -6.97
CA ASN A 195 -14.13 -3.75 -6.57
C ASN A 195 -14.97 -4.91 -7.14
N LEU A 196 -16.22 -4.66 -7.51
CA LEU A 196 -17.10 -5.63 -8.19
C LEU A 196 -17.01 -5.55 -9.71
N GLY A 197 -16.14 -4.67 -10.27
CA GLY A 197 -15.96 -4.52 -11.72
C GLY A 197 -16.95 -3.59 -12.41
N ASP A 198 -17.90 -2.98 -11.69
CA ASP A 198 -18.79 -1.96 -12.24
C ASP A 198 -18.10 -0.59 -12.30
N THR A 199 -17.28 -0.42 -13.32
CA THR A 199 -16.50 0.81 -13.52
C THR A 199 -17.38 2.03 -13.80
N ALA A 200 -18.51 1.86 -14.51
CA ALA A 200 -19.41 2.95 -14.84
C ALA A 200 -20.18 3.43 -13.61
N GLY A 201 -20.74 2.52 -12.84
CA GLY A 201 -21.41 2.83 -11.57
C GLY A 201 -20.44 3.45 -10.55
N ALA A 202 -19.20 2.94 -10.48
CA ALA A 202 -18.16 3.49 -9.64
C ALA A 202 -17.83 4.96 -10.00
N LEU A 203 -17.65 5.27 -11.29
CA LEU A 203 -17.35 6.62 -11.76
C LEU A 203 -18.46 7.61 -11.40
N LEU A 204 -19.70 7.29 -11.76
CA LEU A 204 -20.86 8.12 -11.47
C LEU A 204 -20.99 8.38 -9.96
N SER A 205 -20.81 7.34 -9.14
CA SER A 205 -20.97 7.46 -7.69
C SER A 205 -19.86 8.29 -7.05
N LEU A 206 -18.60 8.12 -7.48
CA LEU A 206 -17.49 8.92 -6.96
C LEU A 206 -17.57 10.39 -7.40
N GLU A 207 -18.02 10.68 -8.61
CA GLU A 207 -18.29 12.05 -9.06
C GLU A 207 -19.44 12.68 -8.23
N THR A 208 -20.51 11.92 -7.97
CA THR A 208 -21.60 12.34 -7.10
C THR A 208 -21.09 12.62 -5.68
N ALA A 209 -20.31 11.70 -5.11
CA ALA A 209 -19.70 11.88 -3.79
C ALA A 209 -18.85 13.15 -3.72
N ARG A 210 -17.95 13.35 -4.69
CA ARG A 210 -17.12 14.56 -4.79
C ARG A 210 -17.96 15.83 -4.78
N ASN A 211 -19.03 15.88 -5.58
CA ASN A 211 -19.89 17.06 -5.68
C ASN A 211 -20.61 17.36 -4.35
N HIS A 212 -21.05 16.33 -3.63
CA HIS A 212 -21.62 16.48 -2.29
C HIS A 212 -20.56 16.94 -1.28
N PHE A 213 -19.34 16.43 -1.31
CA PHE A 213 -18.26 16.88 -0.45
C PHE A 213 -17.82 18.32 -0.72
N VAL A 214 -17.85 18.76 -1.97
CA VAL A 214 -17.63 20.18 -2.31
C VAL A 214 -18.71 21.07 -1.67
N ARG A 215 -19.98 20.66 -1.74
CA ARG A 215 -21.09 21.41 -1.10
C ARG A 215 -21.02 21.41 0.42
N SER A 216 -20.60 20.30 1.02
CA SER A 216 -20.40 20.22 2.47
C SER A 216 -19.16 21.00 2.97
N GLY A 217 -18.28 21.44 2.08
CA GLY A 217 -17.03 22.13 2.40
C GLY A 217 -15.92 21.21 2.94
N ASN A 218 -16.10 19.88 2.94
CA ASN A 218 -15.14 18.95 3.51
C ASN A 218 -14.00 18.65 2.53
N LYS A 219 -12.92 19.42 2.61
CA LYS A 219 -11.72 19.30 1.75
C LYS A 219 -11.06 17.92 1.82
N ILE A 220 -11.08 17.26 2.98
CA ILE A 220 -10.47 15.92 3.16
C ILE A 220 -11.22 14.91 2.30
N GLN A 221 -12.54 14.91 2.37
CA GLN A 221 -13.38 13.99 1.60
C GLN A 221 -13.34 14.31 0.10
N VAL A 222 -13.24 15.58 -0.29
CA VAL A 222 -12.99 15.96 -1.70
C VAL A 222 -11.68 15.34 -2.19
N ALA A 223 -10.59 15.49 -1.44
CA ALA A 223 -9.30 14.93 -1.81
C ALA A 223 -9.33 13.40 -1.92
N MET A 224 -10.04 12.72 -1.01
CA MET A 224 -10.24 11.26 -1.08
C MET A 224 -11.05 10.85 -2.32
N ALA A 225 -12.10 11.59 -2.67
CA ALA A 225 -12.88 11.32 -3.88
C ALA A 225 -12.06 11.52 -5.15
N GLU A 226 -11.28 12.60 -5.24
CA GLU A 226 -10.38 12.87 -6.36
C GLU A 226 -9.31 11.78 -6.52
N ASN A 227 -8.72 11.31 -5.41
CA ASN A 227 -7.77 10.20 -5.45
C ASN A 227 -8.43 8.90 -5.97
N ASN A 228 -9.64 8.57 -5.52
CA ASN A 228 -10.37 7.41 -6.04
C ASN A 228 -10.77 7.56 -7.51
N LEU A 229 -11.17 8.75 -7.94
CA LEU A 229 -11.46 9.06 -9.35
C LEU A 229 -10.21 8.90 -10.22
N SER A 230 -9.03 9.33 -9.74
CA SER A 230 -7.78 9.17 -10.48
C SER A 230 -7.47 7.72 -10.80
N HIS A 231 -7.70 6.80 -9.84
CA HIS A 231 -7.57 5.36 -10.08
C HIS A 231 -8.51 4.85 -11.17
N LEU A 232 -9.77 5.28 -11.18
CA LEU A 232 -10.73 4.87 -12.23
C LEU A 232 -10.34 5.42 -13.61
N TYR A 233 -9.98 6.70 -13.70
CA TYR A 233 -9.51 7.31 -14.94
C TYR A 233 -8.27 6.61 -15.48
N LYS A 234 -7.30 6.26 -14.60
CA LYS A 234 -6.11 5.47 -14.94
C LYS A 234 -6.50 4.13 -15.59
N HIS A 235 -7.38 3.36 -14.96
CA HIS A 235 -7.87 2.09 -15.50
C HIS A 235 -8.60 2.24 -16.86
N GLN A 236 -9.27 3.37 -17.09
CA GLN A 236 -9.89 3.70 -18.38
C GLN A 236 -8.88 4.29 -19.40
N ARG A 237 -7.60 4.39 -19.07
CA ARG A 237 -6.56 5.05 -19.87
C ARG A 237 -6.83 6.53 -20.17
N ARG A 238 -7.66 7.17 -19.37
CA ARG A 238 -7.95 8.61 -19.39
C ARG A 238 -6.89 9.34 -18.58
N PHE A 239 -5.64 9.26 -19.01
CA PHE A 239 -4.48 9.69 -18.22
C PHE A 239 -4.52 11.18 -17.88
N ARG A 240 -5.00 12.04 -18.79
CA ARG A 240 -5.15 13.48 -18.50
C ARG A 240 -6.09 13.71 -17.32
N ASP A 241 -7.27 13.08 -17.34
CA ASP A 241 -8.24 13.21 -16.24
C ASP A 241 -7.69 12.63 -14.93
N ALA A 242 -6.91 11.53 -15.03
CA ALA A 242 -6.25 10.91 -13.88
C ALA A 242 -5.21 11.85 -13.25
N HIS A 243 -4.36 12.52 -14.05
CA HIS A 243 -3.40 13.52 -13.56
C HIS A 243 -4.10 14.71 -12.93
N ASP A 244 -5.12 15.26 -13.60
CA ASP A 244 -5.86 16.41 -13.08
C ASP A 244 -6.53 16.09 -11.72
N ALA A 245 -7.07 14.89 -11.56
CA ALA A 245 -7.68 14.43 -10.31
C ALA A 245 -6.64 14.22 -9.21
N ILE A 246 -5.53 13.53 -9.50
CA ILE A 246 -4.51 13.25 -8.46
C ILE A 246 -3.76 14.52 -8.05
N ASP A 247 -3.61 15.49 -8.95
CA ASP A 247 -2.98 16.78 -8.61
C ASP A 247 -3.86 17.57 -7.66
N ARG A 248 -5.18 17.64 -7.91
CA ARG A 248 -6.14 18.25 -6.95
C ARG A 248 -6.12 17.54 -5.61
N ALA A 249 -6.09 16.21 -5.58
CA ALA A 249 -6.01 15.45 -4.34
C ALA A 249 -4.75 15.77 -3.54
N SER A 250 -3.58 15.74 -4.19
CA SER A 250 -2.29 16.00 -3.53
C SER A 250 -2.17 17.44 -3.01
N GLU A 251 -2.71 18.43 -3.72
CA GLU A 251 -2.77 19.83 -3.26
C GLU A 251 -3.64 19.96 -2.02
N LEU A 252 -4.84 19.38 -2.03
CA LEU A 252 -5.74 19.43 -0.88
C LEU A 252 -5.14 18.75 0.35
N PHE A 253 -4.52 17.56 0.20
CA PHE A 253 -3.86 16.89 1.33
C PHE A 253 -2.69 17.71 1.87
N ARG A 254 -1.94 18.41 1.02
CA ARG A 254 -0.88 19.33 1.44
C ARG A 254 -1.44 20.53 2.22
N GLU A 255 -2.53 21.15 1.74
CA GLU A 255 -3.18 22.25 2.44
C GLU A 255 -3.69 21.84 3.84
N ILE A 256 -4.19 20.63 3.97
CA ILE A 256 -4.71 20.06 5.22
C ILE A 256 -3.58 19.66 6.17
N GLY A 257 -2.35 19.47 5.64
CA GLY A 257 -1.21 18.93 6.38
C GLY A 257 -1.25 17.40 6.55
N ASP A 258 -2.05 16.69 5.76
CA ASP A 258 -2.08 15.21 5.74
C ASP A 258 -0.94 14.66 4.90
N ARG A 259 0.25 14.61 5.51
CA ARG A 259 1.49 14.16 4.85
C ARG A 259 1.40 12.72 4.36
N THR A 260 0.72 11.86 5.09
CA THR A 260 0.57 10.45 4.73
C THR A 260 -0.22 10.30 3.43
N ARG A 261 -1.39 10.95 3.31
CA ARG A 261 -2.20 10.91 2.11
C ARG A 261 -1.60 11.74 0.96
N GLU A 262 -0.88 12.83 1.26
CA GLU A 262 -0.09 13.54 0.26
C GLU A 262 0.93 12.59 -0.39
N GLY A 263 1.72 11.84 0.41
CA GLY A 263 2.69 10.86 -0.09
C GLY A 263 2.03 9.74 -0.90
N TYR A 264 0.93 9.19 -0.42
CA TYR A 264 0.15 8.18 -1.15
C TYR A 264 -0.41 8.69 -2.49
N SER A 265 -0.79 9.98 -2.56
CA SER A 265 -1.22 10.58 -3.84
C SER A 265 -0.07 10.67 -4.85
N TYR A 266 1.16 10.91 -4.40
CA TYR A 266 2.34 10.84 -5.28
C TYR A 266 2.65 9.42 -5.74
N ASP A 267 2.43 8.39 -4.92
CA ASP A 267 2.53 6.99 -5.34
C ASP A 267 1.49 6.68 -6.43
N THR A 268 0.24 7.09 -6.23
CA THR A 268 -0.82 6.96 -7.25
C THR A 268 -0.42 7.67 -8.56
N LYS A 269 0.18 8.87 -8.48
CA LYS A 269 0.65 9.62 -9.65
C LYS A 269 1.80 8.89 -10.35
N ALA A 270 2.71 8.28 -9.60
CA ALA A 270 3.77 7.45 -10.16
C ALA A 270 3.20 6.24 -10.92
N ALA A 271 2.17 5.59 -10.37
CA ALA A 271 1.46 4.51 -11.05
C ALA A 271 0.74 4.96 -12.34
N ILE A 272 0.25 6.21 -12.40
CA ILE A 272 -0.31 6.76 -13.65
C ILE A 272 0.80 6.93 -14.70
N TYR A 273 1.94 7.53 -14.34
CA TYR A 273 3.09 7.64 -15.25
C TYR A 273 3.62 6.28 -15.70
N PHE A 274 3.60 5.29 -14.82
CA PHE A 274 3.99 3.92 -15.15
C PHE A 274 3.08 3.32 -16.24
N ASP A 275 1.76 3.47 -16.11
CA ASP A 275 0.78 2.99 -17.09
C ASP A 275 0.88 3.75 -18.44
N GLU A 276 1.35 5.00 -18.41
CA GLU A 276 1.70 5.80 -19.60
C GLU A 276 3.03 5.37 -20.23
N LYS A 277 3.78 4.44 -19.61
CA LYS A 277 5.16 4.04 -19.98
C LYS A 277 6.19 5.19 -19.87
N ARG A 278 5.91 6.19 -19.07
CA ARG A 278 6.79 7.31 -18.75
C ARG A 278 7.61 7.00 -17.49
N PHE A 279 8.45 5.99 -17.60
CA PHE A 279 9.12 5.37 -16.45
C PHE A 279 10.05 6.33 -15.69
N ASP A 280 10.73 7.24 -16.36
CA ASP A 280 11.60 8.25 -15.70
C ASP A 280 10.76 9.18 -14.81
N ALA A 281 9.64 9.70 -15.33
CA ALA A 281 8.71 10.53 -14.56
C ALA A 281 8.08 9.75 -13.41
N ALA A 282 7.76 8.46 -13.61
CA ALA A 282 7.29 7.56 -12.58
C ALA A 282 8.33 7.41 -11.45
N LEU A 283 9.61 7.18 -11.81
CA LEU A 283 10.70 7.01 -10.83
C LEU A 283 10.94 8.30 -10.02
N GLU A 284 10.95 9.46 -10.65
CA GLU A 284 11.07 10.75 -9.94
C GLU A 284 9.91 10.95 -8.97
N THR A 285 8.68 10.65 -9.43
CA THR A 285 7.46 10.84 -8.64
C THR A 285 7.38 9.88 -7.45
N VAL A 286 7.74 8.61 -7.63
CA VAL A 286 7.74 7.62 -6.53
C VAL A 286 8.83 7.91 -5.50
N ASN A 287 9.99 8.41 -5.90
CA ASN A 287 11.02 8.85 -4.96
C ASN A 287 10.53 10.02 -4.09
N ARG A 288 9.77 10.95 -4.67
CA ARG A 288 9.11 12.01 -3.90
C ARG A 288 8.10 11.45 -2.90
N ALA A 289 7.27 10.47 -3.32
CA ALA A 289 6.34 9.78 -2.43
C ALA A 289 7.06 9.14 -1.23
N ILE A 290 8.15 8.39 -1.48
CA ILE A 290 8.98 7.75 -0.45
C ILE A 290 9.57 8.79 0.51
N SER A 291 10.08 9.92 -0.01
CA SER A 291 10.61 11.01 0.84
C SER A 291 9.56 11.59 1.79
N ILE A 292 8.32 11.71 1.33
CA ILE A 292 7.21 12.22 2.15
C ILE A 292 6.79 11.16 3.19
N LEU A 293 6.57 9.92 2.75
CA LEU A 293 6.12 8.81 3.61
C LEU A 293 7.17 8.37 4.62
N GLY A 294 8.45 8.48 4.30
CA GLY A 294 9.55 8.17 5.22
C GLY A 294 9.58 9.05 6.48
N THR A 295 8.86 10.17 6.49
CA THR A 295 8.67 11.01 7.68
C THR A 295 7.43 10.64 8.50
N SER A 296 6.63 9.67 8.05
CA SER A 296 5.42 9.20 8.72
C SER A 296 5.66 7.82 9.37
N GLU A 297 4.85 7.49 10.36
CA GLU A 297 4.85 6.14 10.98
C GLU A 297 3.95 5.15 10.22
N ASN A 298 3.46 5.52 9.04
CA ASN A 298 2.63 4.63 8.22
C ASN A 298 3.50 3.72 7.34
N PHE A 299 4.01 2.67 7.94
CA PHE A 299 4.89 1.71 7.25
C PHE A 299 4.17 0.95 6.13
N GLY A 300 2.83 0.78 6.20
CA GLY A 300 2.05 0.13 5.15
C GLY A 300 2.15 0.89 3.82
N TYR A 301 1.82 2.18 3.80
CA TYR A 301 1.96 2.98 2.59
C TYR A 301 3.42 3.11 2.13
N LEU A 302 4.37 3.20 3.05
CA LEU A 302 5.78 3.31 2.70
C LEU A 302 6.27 2.05 1.98
N THR A 303 5.97 0.85 2.50
CA THR A 303 6.38 -0.42 1.88
C THR A 303 5.69 -0.65 0.53
N ASP A 304 4.40 -0.31 0.40
CA ASP A 304 3.68 -0.37 -0.87
C ASP A 304 4.33 0.57 -1.91
N THR A 305 4.70 1.79 -1.51
CA THR A 305 5.37 2.77 -2.39
C THR A 305 6.78 2.33 -2.79
N ILE A 306 7.56 1.71 -1.88
CA ILE A 306 8.88 1.15 -2.23
C ILE A 306 8.69 -0.02 -3.24
N THR A 307 7.64 -0.82 -3.09
CA THR A 307 7.30 -1.87 -4.06
C THR A 307 6.89 -1.28 -5.42
N THR A 308 6.14 -0.17 -5.45
CA THR A 308 5.88 0.58 -6.70
C THR A 308 7.19 1.02 -7.36
N LYS A 309 8.17 1.53 -6.58
CA LYS A 309 9.50 1.88 -7.09
C LYS A 309 10.20 0.66 -7.69
N ALA A 310 10.18 -0.50 -7.02
CA ALA A 310 10.75 -1.72 -7.54
C ALA A 310 10.14 -2.12 -8.89
N LYS A 311 8.81 -2.05 -9.02
CA LYS A 311 8.10 -2.30 -10.31
C LYS A 311 8.53 -1.34 -11.42
N ILE A 312 8.75 -0.06 -11.12
CA ILE A 312 9.25 0.92 -12.09
C ILE A 312 10.70 0.61 -12.49
N GLN A 313 11.56 0.30 -11.53
CA GLN A 313 12.96 -0.06 -11.77
C GLN A 313 13.12 -1.33 -12.60
N LEU A 314 12.19 -2.27 -12.47
CA LEU A 314 12.15 -3.48 -13.29
C LEU A 314 12.16 -3.15 -14.80
N HIS A 315 11.51 -2.05 -15.20
CA HIS A 315 11.47 -1.58 -16.60
C HIS A 315 12.65 -0.69 -16.99
N LEU A 316 13.23 0.08 -16.05
CA LEU A 316 14.29 1.04 -16.33
C LEU A 316 15.70 0.49 -16.10
N GLN A 317 15.88 -0.27 -15.04
CA GLN A 317 17.20 -0.59 -14.46
C GLN A 317 17.45 -2.10 -14.39
N GLY A 318 16.45 -2.91 -14.76
CA GLY A 318 16.54 -4.34 -14.78
C GLY A 318 16.20 -5.01 -13.45
N PHE A 319 16.19 -6.34 -13.49
CA PHE A 319 15.70 -7.20 -12.42
C PHE A 319 16.50 -7.08 -11.12
N SER A 320 17.82 -7.04 -11.18
CA SER A 320 18.68 -7.00 -9.98
C SER A 320 18.42 -5.76 -9.12
N THR A 321 18.36 -4.57 -9.72
CA THR A 321 18.08 -3.32 -8.99
C THR A 321 16.67 -3.32 -8.41
N ALA A 322 15.70 -3.80 -9.19
CA ALA A 322 14.32 -3.90 -8.74
C ALA A 322 14.16 -4.82 -7.52
N THR A 323 14.86 -5.97 -7.55
CA THR A 323 14.82 -6.95 -6.45
C THR A 323 15.46 -6.42 -5.17
N LEU A 324 16.58 -5.69 -5.26
CA LEU A 324 17.17 -5.05 -4.08
C LEU A 324 16.20 -4.07 -3.42
N THR A 325 15.52 -3.25 -4.22
CA THR A 325 14.49 -2.32 -3.71
C THR A 325 13.29 -3.06 -3.11
N LEU A 326 12.88 -4.20 -3.70
CA LEU A 326 11.81 -5.03 -3.11
C LEU A 326 12.23 -5.60 -1.76
N LEU A 327 13.46 -6.09 -1.63
CA LEU A 327 13.97 -6.63 -0.36
C LEU A 327 13.93 -5.58 0.76
N GLU A 328 14.27 -4.32 0.47
CA GLU A 328 14.10 -3.22 1.44
C GLU A 328 12.66 -3.10 1.93
N ALA A 329 11.67 -3.18 1.02
CA ALA A 329 10.25 -3.12 1.38
C ALA A 329 9.82 -4.34 2.20
N VAL A 330 10.27 -5.53 1.82
CA VAL A 330 9.95 -6.80 2.50
C VAL A 330 10.51 -6.81 3.91
N ASP A 331 11.77 -6.44 4.11
CA ASP A 331 12.40 -6.39 5.43
C ASP A 331 11.71 -5.36 6.34
N LEU A 332 11.40 -4.19 5.79
CA LEU A 332 10.66 -3.18 6.54
C LEU A 332 9.26 -3.68 6.93
N ALA A 333 8.57 -4.36 6.01
CA ALA A 333 7.25 -4.93 6.27
C ALA A 333 7.31 -6.01 7.36
N LYS A 334 8.26 -6.95 7.28
CA LYS A 334 8.45 -7.99 8.31
C LYS A 334 8.62 -7.41 9.70
N VAL A 335 9.47 -6.38 9.83
CA VAL A 335 9.82 -5.78 11.13
C VAL A 335 8.67 -4.92 11.68
N ARG A 336 7.93 -4.21 10.84
CA ARG A 336 6.98 -3.16 11.25
C ARG A 336 5.51 -3.53 11.11
N ILE A 337 5.18 -4.51 10.27
CA ILE A 337 3.78 -4.85 9.93
C ILE A 337 3.52 -6.33 10.22
N GLY A 338 4.36 -7.22 9.71
CA GLY A 338 4.26 -8.67 9.89
C GLY A 338 4.53 -9.46 8.60
N GLU A 339 4.68 -10.77 8.74
CA GLU A 339 5.04 -11.69 7.65
C GLU A 339 4.00 -11.73 6.51
N GLU A 340 2.71 -11.61 6.83
CA GLU A 340 1.65 -11.63 5.82
C GLU A 340 1.75 -10.42 4.86
N ALA A 341 2.06 -9.24 5.41
CA ALA A 341 2.29 -8.04 4.60
C ALA A 341 3.52 -8.20 3.70
N ALA A 342 4.61 -8.73 4.24
CA ALA A 342 5.83 -8.98 3.47
C ALA A 342 5.58 -9.96 2.33
N HIS A 343 4.88 -11.06 2.59
CA HIS A 343 4.52 -12.04 1.55
C HIS A 343 3.65 -11.41 0.44
N ARG A 344 2.70 -10.55 0.79
CA ARG A 344 1.87 -9.83 -0.20
C ARG A 344 2.73 -8.99 -1.15
N LEU A 345 3.75 -8.27 -0.65
CA LEU A 345 4.63 -7.44 -1.49
C LEU A 345 5.41 -8.28 -2.50
N VAL A 346 5.87 -9.47 -2.08
CA VAL A 346 6.54 -10.42 -2.99
C VAL A 346 5.60 -10.87 -4.10
N CYS A 347 4.40 -11.35 -3.74
CA CYS A 347 3.41 -11.79 -4.75
C CYS A 347 3.03 -10.68 -5.74
N GLU A 348 2.91 -9.42 -5.27
CA GLU A 348 2.63 -8.28 -6.14
C GLU A 348 3.76 -7.97 -7.11
N PHE A 349 5.00 -8.17 -6.71
CA PHE A 349 6.16 -7.98 -7.58
C PHE A 349 6.31 -9.13 -8.57
N GLU A 350 6.09 -10.38 -8.15
CA GLU A 350 6.08 -11.55 -9.02
C GLU A 350 5.04 -11.39 -10.14
N GLN A 351 3.84 -10.91 -9.82
CA GLN A 351 2.83 -10.63 -10.83
C GLN A 351 3.28 -9.55 -11.83
N ALA A 352 3.93 -8.48 -11.35
CA ALA A 352 4.45 -7.42 -12.23
C ALA A 352 5.55 -7.94 -13.17
N LEU A 353 6.34 -8.90 -12.70
CA LEU A 353 7.38 -9.56 -13.49
C LEU A 353 6.76 -10.47 -14.56
N GLU A 354 5.74 -11.27 -14.21
CA GLU A 354 4.99 -12.08 -15.18
C GLU A 354 4.34 -11.21 -16.26
N ASP A 355 3.71 -10.07 -15.85
CA ASP A 355 3.08 -9.13 -16.77
C ASP A 355 4.11 -8.49 -17.73
N ARG A 356 5.31 -8.15 -17.25
CA ARG A 356 6.41 -7.68 -18.08
C ARG A 356 6.84 -8.74 -19.10
N ASN A 357 7.12 -9.96 -18.64
CA ASN A 357 7.55 -11.06 -19.49
C ASN A 357 6.50 -11.45 -20.54
N ALA A 358 5.21 -11.35 -20.20
CA ALA A 358 4.12 -11.55 -21.15
C ALA A 358 4.04 -10.43 -22.20
N ALA A 359 4.37 -9.18 -21.82
CA ALA A 359 4.38 -8.04 -22.75
C ALA A 359 5.57 -8.09 -23.72
N ASP A 360 6.71 -8.63 -23.28
CA ASP A 360 7.93 -8.76 -24.10
C ASP A 360 7.87 -9.98 -25.04
N ASN A 361 6.95 -10.94 -24.82
CA ASN A 361 6.72 -12.12 -25.66
C ASN A 361 5.86 -11.84 -26.92
N ALA A 362 6.09 -10.74 -27.62
CA ALA A 362 5.80 -10.69 -29.05
C ALA A 362 6.94 -11.40 -29.79
N PRO A 363 6.69 -12.33 -30.73
CA PRO A 363 7.73 -13.22 -31.25
C PRO A 363 8.84 -12.43 -31.96
N PRO A 364 10.12 -12.59 -31.56
CA PRO A 364 11.22 -11.98 -32.28
C PRO A 364 11.47 -12.73 -33.59
N GLU A 365 11.80 -12.00 -34.63
CA GLU A 365 12.33 -12.56 -35.88
C GLU A 365 13.61 -13.34 -35.60
N ARG A 366 13.63 -14.59 -36.11
CA ARG A 366 14.73 -15.53 -35.91
C ARG A 366 16.03 -15.06 -36.59
N THR A 367 17.07 -14.86 -35.81
CA THR A 367 18.44 -14.89 -36.31
C THR A 367 19.13 -16.14 -35.76
N GLY A 368 19.64 -16.97 -36.66
CA GLY A 368 20.17 -18.30 -36.38
C GLY A 368 21.57 -18.27 -35.71
N VAL A 369 21.78 -19.17 -34.76
CA VAL A 369 23.07 -19.48 -34.16
C VAL A 369 23.71 -20.67 -34.89
N ALA A 370 24.95 -20.53 -35.35
CA ALA A 370 25.75 -21.61 -35.90
C ALA A 370 26.41 -22.40 -34.75
N SER A 371 26.10 -23.69 -34.66
CA SER A 371 26.80 -24.65 -33.77
C SER A 371 28.07 -25.15 -34.45
N GLY A 372 29.24 -24.86 -33.88
CA GLY A 372 30.49 -25.52 -34.22
C GLY A 372 30.81 -26.60 -33.19
N ASP A 373 31.06 -27.82 -33.65
CA ASP A 373 31.44 -28.94 -32.77
C ASP A 373 32.86 -28.74 -32.20
N LEU A 374 32.92 -28.29 -30.91
CA LEU A 374 34.16 -28.30 -30.13
C LEU A 374 34.25 -29.60 -29.35
N GLN A 375 35.34 -30.36 -29.54
CA GLN A 375 35.60 -31.56 -28.78
C GLN A 375 36.36 -31.25 -27.49
N LEU A 376 35.69 -31.44 -26.33
CA LEU A 376 36.29 -31.20 -25.01
C LEU A 376 37.11 -32.41 -24.58
N VAL A 377 38.35 -32.20 -24.16
CA VAL A 377 39.21 -33.20 -23.54
C VAL A 377 39.17 -33.00 -22.03
N LEU A 378 38.45 -33.88 -21.33
CA LEU A 378 38.29 -33.78 -19.89
C LEU A 378 39.48 -34.44 -19.16
N PRO A 379 40.05 -33.80 -18.12
CA PRO A 379 41.05 -34.43 -17.27
C PRO A 379 40.47 -35.59 -16.47
N PRO A 380 41.32 -36.54 -15.99
CA PRO A 380 40.88 -37.73 -15.28
C PRO A 380 39.98 -37.45 -14.06
N SER A 381 40.20 -36.32 -13.40
CA SER A 381 39.45 -35.91 -12.20
C SER A 381 37.97 -35.68 -12.46
N ILE A 382 37.59 -35.24 -13.66
CA ILE A 382 36.22 -34.96 -14.07
C ILE A 382 35.72 -35.79 -15.24
N SER A 383 36.54 -36.69 -15.78
CA SER A 383 36.19 -37.57 -16.93
C SER A 383 35.10 -38.61 -16.61
N HIS A 384 34.72 -38.78 -15.34
CA HIS A 384 33.64 -39.66 -14.92
C HIS A 384 32.24 -39.09 -15.21
N TYR A 385 32.12 -37.79 -15.48
CA TYR A 385 30.86 -37.21 -15.91
C TYR A 385 30.55 -37.59 -17.36
N LYS A 386 29.42 -38.26 -17.59
CA LYS A 386 29.02 -38.73 -18.92
C LYS A 386 28.22 -37.69 -19.71
N ASP A 387 27.44 -36.89 -18.97
CA ASP A 387 26.63 -35.81 -19.52
C ASP A 387 27.24 -34.47 -19.09
N TYR A 388 27.80 -33.76 -20.03
CA TYR A 388 28.35 -32.41 -19.82
C TYR A 388 28.16 -31.58 -21.08
N GLN A 389 28.18 -30.24 -20.90
CA GLN A 389 28.15 -29.28 -22.00
C GLN A 389 29.21 -28.19 -21.77
N GLY A 390 29.80 -27.73 -22.86
CA GLY A 390 30.65 -26.53 -22.84
C GLY A 390 29.78 -25.30 -22.99
N VAL A 391 29.98 -24.33 -22.14
CA VAL A 391 29.20 -23.08 -22.16
C VAL A 391 30.15 -21.89 -22.09
N TRP A 392 30.02 -20.98 -23.06
CA TRP A 392 30.80 -19.75 -23.07
C TRP A 392 30.31 -18.78 -21.99
N ILE A 393 31.23 -18.32 -21.16
CA ILE A 393 30.92 -17.33 -20.13
C ILE A 393 30.90 -15.96 -20.76
N THR A 394 29.76 -15.30 -20.71
CA THR A 394 29.53 -13.97 -21.25
C THR A 394 29.67 -12.87 -20.20
N ASN A 395 29.41 -13.20 -18.93
CA ASN A 395 29.55 -12.30 -17.81
C ASN A 395 30.04 -13.07 -16.56
N SER A 396 31.10 -12.61 -15.90
CA SER A 396 31.64 -13.25 -14.69
C SER A 396 32.47 -12.30 -13.87
N ASP A 397 32.26 -12.33 -12.56
CA ASP A 397 33.05 -11.66 -11.53
C ASP A 397 33.97 -12.63 -10.75
N LEU A 398 34.14 -13.87 -11.27
CA LEU A 398 34.93 -14.95 -10.65
C LEU A 398 36.30 -15.17 -11.33
N GLU A 399 36.96 -14.12 -11.76
CA GLU A 399 38.29 -14.19 -12.37
C GLU A 399 39.33 -14.93 -11.48
N SER A 400 39.22 -14.78 -10.17
CA SER A 400 40.05 -15.48 -9.19
C SER A 400 39.93 -17.03 -9.24
N HIS A 401 38.80 -17.51 -9.78
CA HIS A 401 38.54 -18.93 -9.98
C HIS A 401 38.78 -19.39 -11.44
N GLY A 402 39.42 -18.54 -12.26
CA GLY A 402 39.68 -18.83 -13.67
C GLY A 402 38.47 -18.66 -14.60
N LEU A 403 37.33 -18.18 -14.05
CA LEU A 403 36.12 -17.99 -14.81
C LEU A 403 36.04 -16.50 -15.25
N SER A 404 36.70 -16.17 -16.31
CA SER A 404 36.65 -14.82 -16.92
C SER A 404 35.73 -14.82 -18.14
N ARG A 405 35.31 -13.62 -18.53
CA ARG A 405 34.56 -13.40 -19.77
C ARG A 405 35.32 -13.99 -20.98
N GLY A 406 34.66 -14.82 -21.79
CA GLY A 406 35.28 -15.52 -22.92
C GLY A 406 35.92 -16.83 -22.56
N SER A 407 35.85 -17.31 -21.31
CA SER A 407 36.21 -18.67 -20.92
C SER A 407 35.10 -19.65 -21.29
N LEU A 408 35.46 -20.91 -21.54
CA LEU A 408 34.51 -22.00 -21.75
C LEU A 408 34.38 -22.78 -20.44
N ALA A 409 33.21 -22.75 -19.80
CA ALA A 409 32.92 -23.56 -18.63
C ALA A 409 32.40 -24.95 -19.03
N VAL A 410 32.86 -25.98 -18.32
CA VAL A 410 32.31 -27.32 -18.43
C VAL A 410 31.24 -27.49 -17.35
N VAL A 411 30.00 -27.65 -17.79
CA VAL A 411 28.83 -27.72 -16.95
C VAL A 411 28.23 -29.11 -16.96
N VAL A 412 27.95 -29.64 -15.78
CA VAL A 412 27.27 -30.92 -15.62
C VAL A 412 25.83 -30.70 -15.20
N PRO A 413 24.83 -31.19 -15.96
CA PRO A 413 23.43 -31.05 -15.63
C PRO A 413 23.07 -31.97 -14.45
N THR A 414 23.28 -31.49 -13.25
CA THR A 414 22.98 -32.21 -12.01
C THR A 414 22.18 -31.32 -11.08
N SER A 415 21.59 -31.92 -10.04
CA SER A 415 20.88 -31.12 -9.03
C SER A 415 21.86 -30.20 -8.31
N VAL A 416 21.54 -28.91 -8.29
CA VAL A 416 22.35 -27.88 -7.64
C VAL A 416 21.84 -27.61 -6.23
N LYS A 417 22.77 -27.25 -5.34
CA LYS A 417 22.51 -26.92 -3.94
C LYS A 417 23.11 -25.56 -3.63
N ARG A 418 22.65 -24.95 -2.55
CA ARG A 418 23.23 -23.72 -2.03
C ARG A 418 24.75 -23.87 -1.85
N GLY A 419 25.50 -22.90 -2.36
CA GLY A 419 26.95 -22.88 -2.33
C GLY A 419 27.63 -23.61 -3.47
N ASP A 420 26.91 -24.31 -4.39
CA ASP A 420 27.50 -24.88 -5.58
C ASP A 420 27.90 -23.79 -6.57
N LEU A 421 29.03 -23.92 -7.23
CA LEU A 421 29.43 -23.08 -8.37
C LEU A 421 28.65 -23.50 -9.60
N VAL A 422 27.82 -22.62 -10.16
CA VAL A 422 26.90 -22.94 -11.26
C VAL A 422 27.03 -21.99 -12.43
N ALA A 423 26.60 -22.46 -13.60
CA ALA A 423 26.32 -21.61 -14.76
C ALA A 423 24.80 -21.42 -14.90
N VAL A 424 24.42 -20.20 -15.12
CA VAL A 424 23.02 -19.77 -15.29
C VAL A 424 22.93 -19.01 -16.61
N MET A 425 22.00 -19.44 -17.46
CA MET A 425 21.75 -18.78 -18.75
C MET A 425 20.50 -17.93 -18.67
N GLU A 426 20.58 -16.68 -19.02
CA GLU A 426 19.43 -15.82 -19.22
C GLU A 426 18.69 -16.28 -20.49
N ILE A 427 17.40 -16.55 -20.35
CA ILE A 427 16.59 -17.11 -21.46
C ILE A 427 16.41 -16.10 -22.58
N GLU A 428 16.37 -14.82 -22.25
CA GLU A 428 16.08 -13.72 -23.19
C GLU A 428 17.22 -13.45 -24.18
N ASN A 429 18.46 -13.42 -23.70
CA ASN A 429 19.64 -13.01 -24.48
C ASN A 429 20.68 -14.10 -24.61
N GLU A 430 20.41 -15.30 -24.08
CA GLU A 430 21.32 -16.45 -24.02
C GLU A 430 22.69 -16.13 -23.37
N SER A 431 22.75 -15.03 -22.58
CA SER A 431 23.95 -14.72 -21.82
C SER A 431 24.15 -15.71 -20.69
N VAL A 432 25.39 -16.08 -20.42
CA VAL A 432 25.73 -17.04 -19.36
C VAL A 432 26.53 -16.34 -18.29
N SER A 433 25.96 -16.34 -17.09
CA SER A 433 26.60 -15.88 -15.86
C SER A 433 26.98 -17.07 -14.98
N CYS A 434 27.99 -16.91 -14.14
CA CYS A 434 28.44 -17.95 -13.22
C CYS A 434 28.69 -17.37 -11.84
N GLY A 435 28.43 -18.17 -10.82
CA GLY A 435 28.58 -17.76 -9.41
C GLY A 435 28.21 -18.88 -8.46
N PHE A 436 28.39 -18.65 -7.17
CA PHE A 436 27.93 -19.55 -6.13
C PHE A 436 26.42 -19.46 -5.97
N TYR A 437 25.77 -20.59 -6.14
CA TYR A 437 24.31 -20.69 -6.20
C TYR A 437 23.67 -20.46 -4.84
N ASP A 438 22.76 -19.54 -4.78
CA ASP A 438 21.77 -19.43 -3.73
C ASP A 438 20.38 -19.22 -4.33
N THR A 439 19.34 -19.71 -3.70
CA THR A 439 17.96 -19.51 -4.15
C THR A 439 17.06 -19.34 -2.95
N ASP A 440 16.32 -18.26 -2.97
CA ASP A 440 15.27 -17.98 -1.99
C ASP A 440 14.12 -17.22 -2.70
N PHE A 441 12.88 -17.46 -2.28
CA PHE A 441 11.69 -16.77 -2.79
C PHE A 441 11.56 -16.63 -4.32
N GLY A 442 11.93 -17.66 -5.10
CA GLY A 442 11.79 -17.61 -6.56
C GLY A 442 12.93 -16.89 -7.29
N ILE A 443 13.94 -16.40 -6.59
CA ILE A 443 15.11 -15.70 -7.12
C ILE A 443 16.29 -16.64 -7.14
N VAL A 444 17.09 -16.60 -8.22
CA VAL A 444 18.40 -17.22 -8.29
C VAL A 444 19.43 -16.15 -8.01
N CYS A 445 20.20 -16.32 -6.95
CA CYS A 445 21.28 -15.44 -6.57
C CYS A 445 22.62 -16.10 -6.93
N LEU A 446 23.49 -15.39 -7.64
CA LEU A 446 24.87 -15.81 -7.87
C LEU A 446 25.81 -14.90 -7.11
N GLU A 447 26.47 -15.42 -6.11
CA GLU A 447 27.49 -14.72 -5.33
C GLU A 447 28.86 -14.88 -5.99
N ALA A 448 29.59 -13.80 -6.14
CA ALA A 448 30.99 -13.76 -6.55
C ALA A 448 31.81 -13.13 -5.43
N GLY A 449 32.87 -13.78 -5.00
CA GLY A 449 33.65 -13.40 -3.82
C GLY A 449 34.12 -11.95 -3.83
N GLY A 450 33.37 -11.05 -3.20
CA GLY A 450 33.67 -9.63 -3.05
C GLY A 450 32.98 -8.68 -4.04
N ALA A 451 32.20 -9.18 -4.99
CA ALA A 451 31.34 -8.40 -5.86
C ALA A 451 29.89 -8.39 -5.35
N GLU A 452 29.07 -7.45 -5.83
CA GLU A 452 27.63 -7.46 -5.54
C GLU A 452 26.98 -8.73 -6.12
N PRO A 453 26.09 -9.42 -5.38
CA PRO A 453 25.41 -10.60 -5.86
C PRO A 453 24.60 -10.31 -7.12
N GLN A 454 24.69 -11.20 -8.12
CA GLN A 454 23.83 -11.13 -9.30
C GLN A 454 22.51 -11.85 -8.97
N LEU A 455 21.41 -11.12 -9.15
CA LEU A 455 20.07 -11.62 -8.84
C LEU A 455 19.28 -11.83 -10.12
N PHE A 456 18.68 -13.01 -10.27
CA PHE A 456 17.89 -13.38 -11.44
C PHE A 456 16.53 -13.89 -11.02
N ASP A 457 15.50 -13.53 -11.79
CA ASP A 457 14.23 -14.22 -11.68
C ASP A 457 14.38 -15.69 -12.09
N LYS A 458 13.87 -16.59 -11.28
CA LYS A 458 13.93 -18.03 -11.55
C LYS A 458 13.26 -18.43 -12.86
N THR A 459 12.28 -17.65 -13.33
CA THR A 459 11.58 -17.90 -14.60
C THR A 459 12.30 -17.31 -15.80
N ALA A 460 13.14 -16.29 -15.60
CA ALA A 460 13.93 -15.63 -16.66
C ALA A 460 15.27 -16.32 -16.93
N VAL A 461 15.67 -17.28 -16.10
CA VAL A 461 16.95 -17.97 -16.24
C VAL A 461 16.77 -19.48 -16.21
N LYS A 462 17.71 -20.16 -16.88
CA LYS A 462 17.86 -21.60 -16.82
C LYS A 462 19.18 -21.95 -16.13
N VAL A 463 19.09 -22.60 -14.97
CA VAL A 463 20.27 -23.16 -14.31
C VAL A 463 20.77 -24.32 -15.17
N LEU A 464 21.92 -24.14 -15.80
CA LEU A 464 22.49 -25.13 -16.72
C LEU A 464 23.09 -26.32 -15.99
N GLY A 465 23.61 -26.10 -14.79
CA GLY A 465 24.17 -27.10 -13.93
C GLY A 465 25.39 -26.62 -13.15
N LYS A 466 26.09 -27.56 -12.53
CA LYS A 466 27.28 -27.32 -11.75
C LYS A 466 28.51 -27.20 -12.63
N ILE A 467 29.33 -26.18 -12.43
CA ILE A 467 30.62 -26.03 -13.15
C ILE A 467 31.66 -26.92 -12.49
N VAL A 468 32.28 -27.76 -13.26
CA VAL A 468 33.29 -28.76 -12.82
C VAL A 468 34.67 -28.50 -13.43
N GLY A 469 34.74 -27.65 -14.46
CA GLY A 469 36.00 -27.32 -15.11
C GLY A 469 35.88 -26.05 -15.94
N VAL A 470 37.00 -25.48 -16.32
CA VAL A 470 37.08 -24.29 -17.15
C VAL A 470 38.18 -24.47 -18.22
N CYS A 471 37.93 -23.84 -19.36
CA CYS A 471 38.92 -23.73 -20.42
C CYS A 471 39.15 -22.28 -20.77
N ARG A 472 40.40 -21.82 -20.76
CA ARG A 472 40.75 -20.46 -21.11
C ARG A 472 40.76 -20.26 -22.61
N ALA A 473 40.31 -19.12 -23.07
CA ALA A 473 40.20 -18.78 -24.50
C ALA A 473 41.54 -18.97 -25.28
N GLU A 474 42.67 -18.82 -24.60
CA GLU A 474 44.01 -18.95 -25.18
C GLU A 474 44.39 -20.39 -25.53
N LYS A 475 43.67 -21.39 -25.04
CA LYS A 475 43.96 -22.82 -25.24
C LYS A 475 43.03 -23.53 -26.24
N VAL A 476 42.24 -22.77 -26.97
CA VAL A 476 41.37 -23.32 -28.04
C VAL A 476 42.13 -23.36 -29.35
N SER A 477 42.55 -24.54 -29.78
CA SER A 477 43.20 -24.71 -31.08
C SER A 477 42.68 -25.94 -31.79
N GLY A 478 42.35 -25.79 -33.09
CA GLY A 478 42.08 -26.91 -33.99
C GLY A 478 40.87 -27.79 -33.66
N GLY A 479 39.84 -27.26 -33.00
CA GLY A 479 38.60 -27.97 -32.66
C GLY A 479 38.69 -28.85 -31.40
N THR A 480 39.82 -28.84 -30.68
CA THR A 480 40.01 -29.58 -29.42
C THR A 480 40.37 -28.59 -28.32
N VAL A 481 39.79 -28.78 -27.15
CA VAL A 481 39.93 -27.88 -25.99
C VAL A 481 40.32 -28.67 -24.75
N GLU A 482 41.46 -28.34 -24.13
CA GLU A 482 41.87 -28.92 -22.84
C GLU A 482 41.14 -28.21 -21.68
N VAL A 483 40.55 -29.00 -20.81
CA VAL A 483 39.79 -28.53 -19.66
C VAL A 483 40.64 -28.63 -18.39
N GLU A 484 40.71 -27.54 -17.63
CA GLU A 484 41.30 -27.51 -16.29
C GLU A 484 40.17 -27.76 -15.26
N PRO A 485 40.34 -28.69 -14.29
CA PRO A 485 39.35 -28.88 -13.24
C PRO A 485 39.35 -27.64 -12.31
N ILE A 486 38.17 -27.28 -11.79
CA ILE A 486 38.03 -26.27 -10.76
C ILE A 486 38.05 -26.97 -9.40
N ASP A 487 39.07 -26.68 -8.59
CA ASP A 487 39.12 -27.07 -7.20
C ASP A 487 38.26 -26.04 -6.38
N LEU A 488 37.12 -26.56 -5.84
CA LEU A 488 36.19 -25.79 -5.01
C LEU A 488 36.45 -26.00 -3.53
#